data_612388923d6d31871a612cb03cac68d5
#
_entry.id   612388923d6d31871a612cb03cac68d5
#
_cell.length_a   1.000
_cell.length_b   1.000
_cell.length_c   1.000
_cell.angle_alpha   90.00
_cell.angle_beta   90.00
_cell.angle_gamma   90.00
#
_symmetry.space_group_name_H-M   'P 1'
#
loop_
_entity.id
_entity.type
_entity.pdbx_description
1 polymer ?
#
loop_
_entity_poly.entity_id
_entity_poly.type
_entity_poly.pdbx_seq_one_letter_code
_entity_poly.pdbx_strand_id
1 'polypeptide(L)'
;SLQDIVDGMRFRLPPPDGDSSSSALSTALKTFGIIGVGASELVAYPYWCIEKGYARFTGPRDDSESWRQRAQGWMRVMRVDAWGSMIIYTFATMAFYLLGASVLGRTGLTPEGHDLVRYLAVMYEPVFGKTTEILFLFGCFAVLYSTFFVANAGNSRVFSDSLRVLGFIPNSDKSYTWTVRFFCGLFPILCLIIYVYVPRPAYLVLLSGLMQAIMLPMLAATALFLRYQRTDSRLAPNPIWDAFLWISSLGMLIAGSWAAWSELSKIL
;
A
#
# COMPACT_ATOMS: atom_id res chain seq x y z
N SER A 1 -10.07 -5.50 27.11
CA SER A 1 -11.41 -5.98 27.56
C SER A 1 -12.39 -5.93 26.39
N LEU A 2 -13.55 -6.60 26.54
CA LEU A 2 -14.63 -6.54 25.54
C LEU A 2 -15.12 -5.11 25.33
N GLN A 3 -15.00 -4.29 26.36
CA GLN A 3 -15.36 -2.88 26.35
C GLN A 3 -14.41 -2.06 25.47
N ASP A 4 -13.10 -2.36 25.47
CA ASP A 4 -12.12 -1.68 24.61
C ASP A 4 -12.38 -1.95 23.12
N ILE A 5 -12.83 -3.18 22.80
CA ILE A 5 -13.22 -3.55 21.43
C ILE A 5 -14.47 -2.77 20.99
N VAL A 6 -15.48 -2.66 21.86
CA VAL A 6 -16.71 -1.91 21.58
C VAL A 6 -16.43 -0.42 21.42
N ASP A 7 -15.56 0.15 22.24
CA ASP A 7 -15.16 1.57 22.13
C ASP A 7 -14.33 1.83 20.88
N GLY A 8 -13.46 0.89 20.48
CA GLY A 8 -12.75 0.95 19.21
C GLY A 8 -13.70 0.90 17.99
N MET A 9 -14.75 0.11 18.03
CA MET A 9 -15.76 0.06 16.96
C MET A 9 -16.64 1.32 16.87
N ARG A 10 -16.65 2.17 17.88
CA ARG A 10 -17.36 3.47 17.86
C ARG A 10 -16.63 4.55 17.07
N PHE A 11 -15.47 4.24 16.47
CA PHE A 11 -14.64 5.18 15.71
C PHE A 11 -14.29 6.46 16.48
N ARG A 12 -14.15 6.37 17.79
CA ARG A 12 -13.71 7.50 18.62
C ARG A 12 -12.19 7.57 18.57
N LEU A 13 -11.70 8.73 18.15
CA LEU A 13 -10.27 9.01 18.29
C LEU A 13 -9.93 9.14 19.78
N PRO A 14 -8.75 8.62 20.21
CA PRO A 14 -8.28 8.83 21.57
C PRO A 14 -8.17 10.34 21.86
N PRO A 15 -8.38 10.76 23.10
CA PRO A 15 -8.17 12.17 23.49
C PRO A 15 -6.73 12.56 23.15
N PRO A 16 -6.47 13.82 22.75
CA PRO A 16 -5.12 14.29 22.48
C PRO A 16 -4.32 14.21 23.78
N ASP A 17 -3.32 13.36 23.80
CA ASP A 17 -2.31 13.35 24.84
C ASP A 17 -1.52 14.66 24.77
N GLY A 18 -1.46 15.39 25.87
CA GLY A 18 -1.06 16.80 25.94
C GLY A 18 0.34 17.16 25.46
N ASP A 19 1.17 16.23 25.01
CA ASP A 19 2.57 16.46 24.61
C ASP A 19 2.97 15.90 23.24
N SER A 20 2.07 15.23 22.52
CA SER A 20 2.40 14.71 21.20
C SER A 20 2.14 15.74 20.11
N SER A 21 3.18 16.20 19.44
CA SER A 21 3.16 17.14 18.29
C SER A 21 2.41 16.63 17.05
N SER A 22 1.88 15.39 17.07
CA SER A 22 1.04 14.81 16.03
C SER A 22 -0.32 14.48 16.62
N SER A 23 -1.38 15.14 16.11
CA SER A 23 -2.75 14.79 16.49
C SER A 23 -3.05 13.33 16.08
N ALA A 24 -3.84 12.60 16.88
CA ALA A 24 -4.29 11.24 16.56
C ALA A 24 -4.89 11.15 15.14
N LEU A 25 -5.57 12.19 14.68
CA LEU A 25 -6.07 12.31 13.32
C LEU A 25 -4.97 12.34 12.26
N SER A 26 -3.88 13.09 12.49
CA SER A 26 -2.73 13.13 11.56
C SER A 26 -2.09 11.75 11.41
N THR A 27 -1.90 11.03 12.51
CA THR A 27 -1.36 9.66 12.49
C THR A 27 -2.31 8.70 11.77
N ALA A 28 -3.62 8.79 12.03
CA ALA A 28 -4.60 7.97 11.34
C ALA A 28 -4.61 8.20 9.81
N LEU A 29 -4.50 9.45 9.37
CA LEU A 29 -4.45 9.78 7.94
C LEU A 29 -3.16 9.32 7.26
N LYS A 30 -2.02 9.45 7.93
CA LYS A 30 -0.74 8.92 7.43
C LYS A 30 -0.80 7.39 7.31
N THR A 31 -1.37 6.74 8.32
CA THR A 31 -1.57 5.29 8.32
C THR A 31 -2.54 4.86 7.22
N PHE A 32 -3.59 5.64 6.94
CA PHE A 32 -4.55 5.36 5.88
C PHE A 32 -3.90 5.26 4.49
N GLY A 33 -2.82 6.00 4.25
CA GLY A 33 -2.08 5.96 2.98
C GLY A 33 -1.35 4.64 2.71
N ILE A 34 -1.09 3.84 3.75
CA ILE A 34 -0.31 2.59 3.67
C ILE A 34 -1.04 1.37 4.22
N ILE A 35 -2.19 1.56 4.90
CA ILE A 35 -2.91 0.45 5.52
C ILE A 35 -3.55 -0.43 4.45
N GLY A 36 -3.33 -1.72 4.54
CA GLY A 36 -3.81 -2.68 3.55
C GLY A 36 -2.94 -2.70 2.30
N VAL A 37 -3.30 -1.93 1.28
CA VAL A 37 -2.55 -1.81 0.01
C VAL A 37 -2.13 -0.37 -0.16
N GLY A 38 -0.83 -0.12 -0.24
CA GLY A 38 -0.29 1.22 -0.45
C GLY A 38 -0.64 1.79 -1.83
N ALA A 39 -0.75 3.11 -1.93
CA ALA A 39 -1.06 3.78 -3.19
C ALA A 39 -0.06 3.45 -4.31
N SER A 40 1.24 3.36 -3.97
CA SER A 40 2.30 2.97 -4.91
C SER A 40 2.14 1.53 -5.41
N GLU A 41 1.62 0.64 -4.58
CA GLU A 41 1.36 -0.76 -4.95
C GLU A 41 0.20 -0.87 -5.95
N LEU A 42 -0.83 -0.03 -5.81
CA LEU A 42 -1.92 0.05 -6.78
C LEU A 42 -1.42 0.50 -8.16
N VAL A 43 -0.44 1.41 -8.20
CA VAL A 43 0.20 1.83 -9.46
C VAL A 43 1.07 0.71 -10.05
N ALA A 44 1.75 -0.08 -9.21
CA ALA A 44 2.60 -1.17 -9.65
C ALA A 44 1.83 -2.45 -10.03
N TYR A 45 0.61 -2.64 -9.51
CA TYR A 45 -0.18 -3.86 -9.71
C TYR A 45 -0.41 -4.24 -11.19
N PRO A 46 -0.71 -3.32 -12.13
CA PRO A 46 -0.84 -3.64 -13.54
C PRO A 46 0.42 -4.27 -14.15
N TYR A 47 1.61 -3.85 -13.73
CA TYR A 47 2.87 -4.45 -14.21
C TYR A 47 3.00 -5.91 -13.80
N TRP A 48 2.59 -6.24 -12.57
CA TRP A 48 2.57 -7.63 -12.09
C TRP A 48 1.52 -8.46 -12.82
N CYS A 49 0.37 -7.88 -13.14
CA CYS A 49 -0.65 -8.55 -13.97
C CYS A 49 -0.11 -8.89 -15.37
N ILE A 50 0.62 -7.96 -15.99
CA ILE A 50 1.25 -8.19 -17.31
C ILE A 50 2.30 -9.30 -17.23
N GLU A 51 3.16 -9.30 -16.20
CA GLU A 51 4.19 -10.32 -16.02
C GLU A 51 3.62 -11.71 -15.71
N LYS A 52 2.55 -11.79 -14.93
CA LYS A 52 1.80 -13.04 -14.71
C LYS A 52 1.08 -13.54 -15.98
N GLY A 53 1.04 -12.72 -17.03
CA GLY A 53 0.35 -13.05 -18.28
C GLY A 53 -1.17 -12.89 -18.21
N TYR A 54 -1.67 -12.08 -17.30
CA TYR A 54 -3.11 -11.75 -17.23
C TYR A 54 -3.56 -11.15 -18.55
N ALA A 55 -4.74 -11.58 -19.02
CA ALA A 55 -5.33 -11.22 -20.30
C ALA A 55 -4.51 -11.64 -21.55
N ARG A 56 -3.41 -12.38 -21.43
CA ARG A 56 -2.56 -12.81 -22.56
C ARG A 56 -3.34 -13.57 -23.64
N PHE A 57 -4.27 -14.42 -23.23
CA PHE A 57 -5.07 -15.25 -24.13
C PHE A 57 -6.37 -14.58 -24.59
N THR A 58 -6.65 -13.37 -24.14
CA THR A 58 -7.82 -12.62 -24.61
C THR A 58 -7.67 -12.21 -26.06
N GLY A 59 -6.45 -11.92 -26.50
CA GLY A 59 -6.15 -11.43 -27.84
C GLY A 59 -6.52 -9.95 -28.03
N PRO A 60 -6.25 -9.39 -29.21
CA PRO A 60 -6.67 -8.05 -29.56
C PRO A 60 -8.17 -7.88 -29.40
N ARG A 61 -8.60 -6.66 -29.02
CA ARG A 61 -10.01 -6.33 -28.89
C ARG A 61 -10.71 -6.47 -30.25
N ASP A 62 -11.78 -7.24 -30.27
CA ASP A 62 -12.68 -7.36 -31.37
C ASP A 62 -14.15 -7.33 -30.90
N ASP A 63 -15.11 -7.35 -31.84
CA ASP A 63 -16.54 -7.30 -31.51
C ASP A 63 -17.16 -8.70 -31.30
N SER A 64 -16.33 -9.76 -31.26
CA SER A 64 -16.81 -11.12 -31.11
C SER A 64 -17.26 -11.43 -29.70
N GLU A 65 -18.27 -12.27 -29.57
CA GLU A 65 -18.74 -12.78 -28.28
C GLU A 65 -17.67 -13.66 -27.63
N SER A 66 -16.85 -14.35 -28.40
CA SER A 66 -15.74 -15.15 -27.90
C SER A 66 -14.67 -14.30 -27.21
N TRP A 67 -14.35 -13.11 -27.74
CA TRP A 67 -13.47 -12.16 -27.08
C TRP A 67 -14.07 -11.69 -25.74
N ARG A 68 -15.35 -11.32 -25.74
CA ARG A 68 -16.06 -10.90 -24.52
C ARG A 68 -15.98 -11.95 -23.43
N GLN A 69 -16.23 -13.22 -23.77
CA GLN A 69 -16.19 -14.33 -22.79
C GLN A 69 -14.77 -14.52 -22.21
N ARG A 70 -13.74 -14.46 -23.05
CA ARG A 70 -12.34 -14.55 -22.58
C ARG A 70 -12.00 -13.38 -21.67
N ALA A 71 -12.36 -12.15 -22.03
CA ALA A 71 -12.12 -10.96 -21.22
C ALA A 71 -12.86 -11.02 -19.87
N GLN A 72 -14.13 -11.45 -19.86
CA GLN A 72 -14.89 -11.66 -18.62
C GLN A 72 -14.27 -12.74 -17.73
N GLY A 73 -13.70 -13.78 -18.32
CA GLY A 73 -12.95 -14.80 -17.58
C GLY A 73 -11.78 -14.19 -16.80
N TRP A 74 -10.98 -13.37 -17.44
CA TRP A 74 -9.87 -12.66 -16.79
C TRP A 74 -10.33 -11.67 -15.74
N MET A 75 -11.40 -10.94 -15.99
CA MET A 75 -12.00 -10.05 -14.99
C MET A 75 -12.48 -10.80 -13.73
N ARG A 76 -12.92 -12.05 -13.89
CA ARG A 76 -13.27 -12.93 -12.77
C ARG A 76 -12.04 -13.32 -11.98
N VAL A 77 -10.94 -13.72 -12.64
CA VAL A 77 -9.67 -14.04 -11.97
C VAL A 77 -9.17 -12.86 -11.16
N MET A 78 -9.12 -11.66 -11.76
CA MET A 78 -8.70 -10.44 -11.06
C MET A 78 -9.57 -10.11 -9.84
N ARG A 79 -10.90 -10.34 -9.94
CA ARG A 79 -11.79 -10.14 -8.79
C ARG A 79 -11.52 -11.13 -7.66
N VAL A 80 -11.29 -12.40 -7.97
CA VAL A 80 -10.94 -13.40 -6.96
C VAL A 80 -9.60 -13.09 -6.30
N ASP A 81 -8.61 -12.66 -7.09
CA ASP A 81 -7.29 -12.23 -6.59
C ASP A 81 -7.44 -11.04 -5.63
N ALA A 82 -8.17 -10.01 -6.02
CA ALA A 82 -8.40 -8.81 -5.21
C ALA A 82 -9.15 -9.12 -3.90
N TRP A 83 -10.26 -9.87 -3.97
CA TRP A 83 -11.04 -10.23 -2.79
C TRP A 83 -10.28 -11.16 -1.85
N GLY A 84 -9.59 -12.16 -2.39
CA GLY A 84 -8.78 -13.09 -1.60
C GLY A 84 -7.66 -12.36 -0.86
N SER A 85 -6.93 -11.49 -1.56
CA SER A 85 -5.89 -10.65 -0.95
C SER A 85 -6.47 -9.74 0.13
N MET A 86 -7.58 -9.04 -0.15
CA MET A 86 -8.24 -8.15 0.81
C MET A 86 -8.62 -8.87 2.11
N ILE A 87 -9.21 -10.06 2.01
CA ILE A 87 -9.60 -10.84 3.18
C ILE A 87 -8.36 -11.21 4.00
N ILE A 88 -7.33 -11.77 3.36
CA ILE A 88 -6.13 -12.23 4.05
C ILE A 88 -5.43 -11.09 4.78
N TYR A 89 -5.13 -9.98 4.09
CA TYR A 89 -4.40 -8.90 4.75
C TYR A 89 -5.25 -8.16 5.79
N THR A 90 -6.58 -8.06 5.62
CA THR A 90 -7.45 -7.44 6.61
C THR A 90 -7.40 -8.21 7.93
N PHE A 91 -7.57 -9.54 7.88
CA PHE A 91 -7.47 -10.36 9.08
C PHE A 91 -6.07 -10.32 9.69
N ALA A 92 -5.02 -10.39 8.89
CA ALA A 92 -3.64 -10.28 9.36
C ALA A 92 -3.39 -8.94 10.04
N THR A 93 -3.79 -7.82 9.41
CA THR A 93 -3.63 -6.48 9.98
C THR A 93 -4.38 -6.32 11.29
N MET A 94 -5.63 -6.81 11.37
CA MET A 94 -6.42 -6.79 12.61
C MET A 94 -5.76 -7.61 13.72
N ALA A 95 -5.24 -8.80 13.40
CA ALA A 95 -4.56 -9.65 14.37
C ALA A 95 -3.29 -8.97 14.94
N PHE A 96 -2.45 -8.40 14.08
CA PHE A 96 -1.25 -7.68 14.51
C PHE A 96 -1.58 -6.40 15.27
N TYR A 97 -2.60 -5.67 14.86
CA TYR A 97 -3.07 -4.49 15.60
C TYR A 97 -3.53 -4.84 17.01
N LEU A 98 -4.38 -5.87 17.15
CA LEU A 98 -4.85 -6.32 18.45
C LEU A 98 -3.71 -6.84 19.34
N LEU A 99 -2.77 -7.58 18.76
CA LEU A 99 -1.58 -8.04 19.47
C LEU A 99 -0.72 -6.86 19.96
N GLY A 100 -0.44 -5.89 19.10
CA GLY A 100 0.29 -4.68 19.44
C GLY A 100 -0.41 -3.89 20.55
N ALA A 101 -1.70 -3.63 20.42
CA ALA A 101 -2.48 -2.89 21.40
C ALA A 101 -2.55 -3.60 22.76
N SER A 102 -2.67 -4.95 22.76
CA SER A 102 -2.80 -5.73 23.99
C SER A 102 -1.48 -5.91 24.76
N VAL A 103 -0.35 -5.96 24.08
CA VAL A 103 0.97 -6.20 24.70
C VAL A 103 1.73 -4.90 24.86
N LEU A 104 2.01 -4.17 23.77
CA LEU A 104 2.81 -2.94 23.84
C LEU A 104 2.06 -1.82 24.56
N GLY A 105 0.76 -1.69 24.36
CA GLY A 105 -0.05 -0.70 25.07
C GLY A 105 -0.08 -0.90 26.61
N ARG A 106 0.07 -2.16 27.09
CA ARG A 106 0.15 -2.45 28.52
C ARG A 106 1.54 -2.29 29.11
N THR A 107 2.58 -2.52 28.31
CA THR A 107 3.97 -2.39 28.76
C THR A 107 4.49 -0.95 28.71
N GLY A 108 3.75 -0.03 28.07
CA GLY A 108 4.18 1.35 27.83
C GLY A 108 5.39 1.48 26.90
N LEU A 109 5.73 0.40 26.19
CA LEU A 109 6.83 0.41 25.23
C LEU A 109 6.39 1.11 23.94
N THR A 110 7.10 2.16 23.60
CA THR A 110 6.96 2.85 22.30
C THR A 110 8.04 2.34 21.36
N PRO A 111 7.66 1.62 20.27
CA PRO A 111 8.63 1.07 19.34
C PRO A 111 9.23 2.20 18.48
N GLU A 112 10.38 2.72 18.88
CA GLU A 112 11.10 3.79 18.19
C GLU A 112 12.58 3.45 17.97
N GLY A 113 13.17 4.07 16.95
CA GLY A 113 14.61 3.99 16.68
C GLY A 113 15.11 2.60 16.33
N HIS A 114 16.34 2.29 16.75
CA HIS A 114 17.02 1.03 16.43
C HIS A 114 16.41 -0.20 17.13
N ASP A 115 15.74 0.00 18.26
CA ASP A 115 15.13 -1.08 19.04
C ASP A 115 13.74 -1.47 18.58
N LEU A 116 13.21 -0.82 17.52
CA LEU A 116 11.87 -1.08 16.98
C LEU A 116 11.57 -2.58 16.80
N VAL A 117 12.48 -3.31 16.15
CA VAL A 117 12.31 -4.73 15.86
C VAL A 117 12.31 -5.56 17.14
N ARG A 118 13.17 -5.20 18.11
CA ARG A 118 13.28 -5.87 19.41
C ARG A 118 12.01 -5.66 20.24
N TYR A 119 11.48 -4.44 20.29
CA TYR A 119 10.22 -4.17 21.01
C TYR A 119 9.04 -4.91 20.37
N LEU A 120 9.01 -5.01 19.05
CA LEU A 120 7.98 -5.81 18.35
C LEU A 120 8.11 -7.30 18.67
N ALA A 121 9.32 -7.83 18.87
CA ALA A 121 9.53 -9.22 19.27
C ALA A 121 8.89 -9.55 20.63
N VAL A 122 8.87 -8.59 21.57
CA VAL A 122 8.25 -8.76 22.89
C VAL A 122 6.74 -9.10 22.80
N MET A 123 6.05 -8.67 21.73
CA MET A 123 4.62 -9.00 21.55
C MET A 123 4.35 -10.50 21.48
N TYR A 124 5.34 -11.27 21.07
CA TYR A 124 5.20 -12.73 20.86
C TYR A 124 5.63 -13.56 22.07
N GLU A 125 6.40 -12.97 22.99
CA GLU A 125 6.93 -13.69 24.17
C GLU A 125 5.83 -14.32 25.04
N PRO A 126 4.67 -13.68 25.30
CA PRO A 126 3.60 -14.28 26.09
C PRO A 126 2.98 -15.55 25.47
N VAL A 127 3.08 -15.71 24.15
CA VAL A 127 2.46 -16.83 23.42
C VAL A 127 3.45 -17.96 23.16
N PHE A 128 4.69 -17.64 22.83
CA PHE A 128 5.67 -18.61 22.33
C PHE A 128 6.92 -18.75 23.22
N GLY A 129 7.05 -17.94 24.27
CA GLY A 129 8.21 -17.97 25.19
C GLY A 129 9.47 -17.33 24.59
N LYS A 130 10.59 -17.43 25.30
CA LYS A 130 11.86 -16.74 24.98
C LYS A 130 12.50 -17.13 23.63
N THR A 131 12.22 -18.32 23.11
CA THR A 131 12.75 -18.76 21.81
C THR A 131 12.12 -18.01 20.62
N THR A 132 11.06 -17.28 20.88
CA THR A 132 10.29 -16.53 19.87
C THR A 132 11.07 -15.39 19.26
N GLU A 133 12.01 -14.78 20.00
CA GLU A 133 12.81 -13.67 19.48
C GLU A 133 13.53 -14.06 18.19
N ILE A 134 14.16 -15.24 18.16
CA ILE A 134 14.89 -15.75 16.98
C ILE A 134 13.92 -16.02 15.83
N LEU A 135 12.80 -16.69 16.13
CA LEU A 135 11.79 -16.99 15.10
C LEU A 135 11.16 -15.71 14.53
N PHE A 136 10.87 -14.73 15.40
CA PHE A 136 10.36 -13.43 14.98
C PHE A 136 11.37 -12.68 14.10
N LEU A 137 12.64 -12.61 14.50
CA LEU A 137 13.68 -11.94 13.73
C LEU A 137 13.86 -12.57 12.34
N PHE A 138 13.83 -13.90 12.27
CA PHE A 138 13.89 -14.59 10.98
C PHE A 138 12.67 -14.28 10.10
N GLY A 139 11.47 -14.33 10.68
CA GLY A 139 10.22 -13.97 9.98
C GLY A 139 10.22 -12.51 9.53
N CYS A 140 10.65 -11.61 10.39
CA CYS A 140 10.79 -10.18 10.11
C CYS A 140 11.77 -9.94 8.95
N PHE A 141 12.93 -10.57 8.98
CA PHE A 141 13.89 -10.49 7.87
C PHE A 141 13.28 -10.99 6.56
N ALA A 142 12.64 -12.15 6.56
CA ALA A 142 12.04 -12.73 5.36
C ALA A 142 10.95 -11.81 4.77
N VAL A 143 10.07 -11.26 5.61
CA VAL A 143 8.99 -10.35 5.19
C VAL A 143 9.56 -9.03 4.67
N LEU A 144 10.46 -8.39 5.41
CA LEU A 144 11.04 -7.11 5.01
C LEU A 144 11.88 -7.24 3.73
N TYR A 145 12.66 -8.32 3.62
CA TYR A 145 13.46 -8.59 2.42
C TYR A 145 12.57 -8.82 1.19
N SER A 146 11.54 -9.66 1.31
CA SER A 146 10.62 -9.92 0.19
C SER A 146 9.85 -8.66 -0.23
N THR A 147 9.37 -7.88 0.73
CA THR A 147 8.68 -6.61 0.48
C THR A 147 9.61 -5.61 -0.21
N PHE A 148 10.84 -5.45 0.29
CA PHE A 148 11.83 -4.59 -0.32
C PHE A 148 12.16 -4.99 -1.76
N PHE A 149 12.33 -6.30 -2.01
CA PHE A 149 12.60 -6.82 -3.34
C PHE A 149 11.46 -6.53 -4.32
N VAL A 150 10.21 -6.82 -3.92
CA VAL A 150 9.03 -6.59 -4.75
C VAL A 150 8.79 -5.11 -4.99
N ALA A 151 8.90 -4.27 -3.95
CA ALA A 151 8.74 -2.83 -4.06
C ALA A 151 9.81 -2.21 -4.98
N ASN A 152 11.08 -2.61 -4.83
CA ASN A 152 12.16 -2.16 -5.70
C ASN A 152 11.90 -2.53 -7.17
N ALA A 153 11.53 -3.76 -7.43
CA ALA A 153 11.22 -4.24 -8.78
C ALA A 153 10.00 -3.52 -9.38
N GLY A 154 8.94 -3.31 -8.62
CA GLY A 154 7.74 -2.58 -9.04
C GLY A 154 8.02 -1.12 -9.35
N ASN A 155 8.64 -0.40 -8.41
CA ASN A 155 8.96 1.01 -8.58
C ASN A 155 9.92 1.25 -9.74
N SER A 156 10.91 0.38 -9.94
CA SER A 156 11.83 0.49 -11.08
C SER A 156 11.10 0.44 -12.42
N ARG A 157 10.06 -0.39 -12.54
CA ARG A 157 9.22 -0.45 -13.75
C ARG A 157 8.37 0.80 -13.93
N VAL A 158 7.71 1.25 -12.86
CA VAL A 158 6.88 2.45 -12.86
C VAL A 158 7.71 3.68 -13.28
N PHE A 159 8.87 3.88 -12.65
CA PHE A 159 9.73 5.02 -12.99
C PHE A 159 10.28 4.94 -14.42
N SER A 160 10.70 3.75 -14.87
CA SER A 160 11.18 3.57 -16.24
C SER A 160 10.10 3.85 -17.27
N ASP A 161 8.87 3.39 -17.03
CA ASP A 161 7.74 3.63 -17.92
C ASP A 161 7.31 5.09 -17.90
N SER A 162 7.34 5.74 -16.74
CA SER A 162 7.08 7.18 -16.59
C SER A 162 8.06 8.00 -17.43
N LEU A 163 9.36 7.70 -17.37
CA LEU A 163 10.36 8.39 -18.18
C LEU A 163 10.15 8.16 -19.68
N ARG A 164 9.69 6.98 -20.07
CA ARG A 164 9.34 6.67 -21.47
C ARG A 164 8.12 7.46 -21.93
N VAL A 165 7.06 7.50 -21.13
CA VAL A 165 5.84 8.25 -21.44
C VAL A 165 6.09 9.76 -21.51
N LEU A 166 6.97 10.29 -20.64
CA LEU A 166 7.38 11.70 -20.64
C LEU A 166 8.36 12.06 -21.76
N GLY A 167 8.84 11.07 -22.52
CA GLY A 167 9.75 11.29 -23.64
C GLY A 167 11.23 11.50 -23.25
N PHE A 168 11.60 11.26 -22.00
CA PHE A 168 13.01 11.35 -21.55
C PHE A 168 13.88 10.20 -22.06
N ILE A 169 13.29 9.05 -22.37
CA ILE A 169 14.00 7.89 -22.93
C ILE A 169 13.29 7.42 -24.20
N PRO A 170 14.06 6.83 -25.15
CA PRO A 170 13.50 6.28 -26.38
C PRO A 170 12.47 5.20 -26.12
N ASN A 171 11.42 5.16 -26.93
CA ASN A 171 10.38 4.12 -26.87
C ASN A 171 10.88 2.82 -27.51
N SER A 172 11.86 2.16 -26.86
CA SER A 172 12.40 0.87 -27.27
C SER A 172 12.49 -0.08 -26.08
N ASP A 173 12.30 -1.37 -26.32
CA ASP A 173 12.37 -2.40 -25.27
C ASP A 173 13.78 -2.49 -24.66
N LYS A 174 14.82 -2.25 -25.46
CA LYS A 174 16.20 -2.22 -24.97
C LYS A 174 16.45 -1.08 -23.99
N SER A 175 15.97 0.12 -24.32
CA SER A 175 16.07 1.31 -23.47
C SER A 175 15.31 1.10 -22.17
N TYR A 176 14.06 0.63 -22.25
CA TYR A 176 13.24 0.30 -21.09
C TYR A 176 13.93 -0.71 -20.15
N THR A 177 14.38 -1.84 -20.69
CA THR A 177 15.03 -2.88 -19.89
C THR A 177 16.30 -2.37 -19.20
N TRP A 178 17.10 -1.56 -19.89
CA TRP A 178 18.31 -0.95 -19.30
C TRP A 178 17.95 0.00 -18.16
N THR A 179 16.95 0.86 -18.35
CA THR A 179 16.50 1.83 -17.35
C THR A 179 15.92 1.11 -16.12
N VAL A 180 15.16 0.03 -16.30
CA VAL A 180 14.67 -0.79 -15.19
C VAL A 180 15.83 -1.37 -14.39
N ARG A 181 16.86 -1.92 -15.06
CA ARG A 181 18.06 -2.44 -14.37
C ARG A 181 18.81 -1.35 -13.61
N PHE A 182 18.93 -0.16 -14.21
CA PHE A 182 19.53 1.00 -13.56
C PHE A 182 18.81 1.37 -12.26
N PHE A 183 17.47 1.51 -12.30
CA PHE A 183 16.71 1.82 -11.10
C PHE A 183 16.69 0.70 -10.07
N CYS A 184 16.73 -0.56 -10.49
CA CYS A 184 16.88 -1.70 -9.58
C CYS A 184 18.17 -1.64 -8.74
N GLY A 185 19.23 -1.05 -9.28
CA GLY A 185 20.48 -0.80 -8.55
C GLY A 185 20.47 0.52 -7.77
N LEU A 186 19.91 1.58 -8.36
CA LEU A 186 19.91 2.92 -7.78
C LEU A 186 19.04 3.02 -6.51
N PHE A 187 17.83 2.50 -6.53
CA PHE A 187 16.90 2.65 -5.40
C PHE A 187 17.41 2.01 -4.10
N PRO A 188 17.99 0.79 -4.08
CA PRO A 188 18.59 0.25 -2.87
C PRO A 188 19.70 1.13 -2.30
N ILE A 189 20.55 1.71 -3.16
CA ILE A 189 21.61 2.63 -2.75
C ILE A 189 21.02 3.89 -2.12
N LEU A 190 19.99 4.49 -2.75
CA LEU A 190 19.30 5.65 -2.18
C LEU A 190 18.64 5.32 -0.84
N CYS A 191 17.97 4.17 -0.73
CA CYS A 191 17.37 3.73 0.52
C CYS A 191 18.43 3.58 1.63
N LEU A 192 19.59 2.99 1.31
CA LEU A 192 20.70 2.85 2.25
C LEU A 192 21.21 4.22 2.70
N ILE A 193 21.45 5.14 1.76
CA ILE A 193 21.90 6.50 2.05
C ILE A 193 20.89 7.20 2.97
N ILE A 194 19.60 7.18 2.62
CA ILE A 194 18.55 7.81 3.44
C ILE A 194 18.54 7.21 4.85
N TYR A 195 18.65 5.89 4.97
CA TYR A 195 18.63 5.23 6.28
C TYR A 195 19.85 5.58 7.12
N VAL A 196 21.03 5.73 6.54
CA VAL A 196 22.26 6.14 7.26
C VAL A 196 22.11 7.55 7.84
N TYR A 197 21.50 8.48 7.10
CA TYR A 197 21.28 9.85 7.57
C TYR A 197 20.06 10.01 8.48
N VAL A 198 19.05 9.17 8.32
CA VAL A 198 17.79 9.22 9.08
C VAL A 198 17.48 7.84 9.65
N PRO A 199 18.18 7.39 10.70
CA PRO A 199 18.02 6.04 11.25
C PRO A 199 16.77 5.91 12.14
N ARG A 200 15.61 6.31 11.64
CA ARG A 200 14.31 6.28 12.34
C ARG A 200 13.27 5.56 11.47
N PRO A 201 13.23 4.21 11.50
CA PRO A 201 12.37 3.44 10.60
C PRO A 201 10.88 3.79 10.73
N ALA A 202 10.36 3.97 11.93
CA ALA A 202 8.97 4.36 12.14
C ALA A 202 8.63 5.71 11.48
N TYR A 203 9.52 6.70 11.61
CA TYR A 203 9.37 8.00 10.96
C TYR A 203 9.36 7.88 9.41
N LEU A 204 10.27 7.09 8.85
CA LEU A 204 10.34 6.86 7.40
C LEU A 204 9.09 6.17 6.87
N VAL A 205 8.53 5.22 7.62
CA VAL A 205 7.27 4.56 7.28
C VAL A 205 6.11 5.56 7.29
N LEU A 206 6.00 6.40 8.32
CA LEU A 206 4.95 7.42 8.39
C LEU A 206 5.09 8.48 7.28
N LEU A 207 6.32 8.87 6.96
CA LEU A 207 6.59 9.78 5.85
C LEU A 207 6.18 9.16 4.50
N SER A 208 6.50 7.89 4.28
CA SER A 208 6.03 7.13 3.12
C SER A 208 4.51 7.08 3.06
N GLY A 209 3.85 6.84 4.21
CA GLY A 209 2.40 6.84 4.33
C GLY A 209 1.77 8.18 3.93
N LEU A 210 2.36 9.27 4.36
CA LEU A 210 1.93 10.61 3.97
C LEU A 210 2.05 10.85 2.46
N MET A 211 3.20 10.51 1.87
CA MET A 211 3.40 10.64 0.42
C MET A 211 2.38 9.81 -0.36
N GLN A 212 2.08 8.61 0.10
CA GLN A 212 1.07 7.75 -0.51
C GLN A 212 -0.35 8.29 -0.31
N ALA A 213 -0.67 8.87 0.85
CA ALA A 213 -1.97 9.50 1.08
C ALA A 213 -2.22 10.68 0.12
N ILE A 214 -1.19 11.49 -0.16
CA ILE A 214 -1.27 12.59 -1.14
C ILE A 214 -1.54 12.08 -2.57
N MET A 215 -1.15 10.85 -2.90
CA MET A 215 -1.43 10.23 -4.20
C MET A 215 -2.89 9.73 -4.35
N LEU A 216 -3.61 9.53 -3.27
CA LEU A 216 -4.97 8.94 -3.31
C LEU A 216 -5.96 9.71 -4.19
N PRO A 217 -6.03 11.05 -4.20
CA PRO A 217 -6.90 11.79 -5.10
C PRO A 217 -6.63 11.52 -6.57
N MET A 218 -5.36 11.41 -6.95
CA MET A 218 -4.96 11.09 -8.32
C MET A 218 -5.39 9.68 -8.72
N LEU A 219 -5.25 8.72 -7.82
CA LEU A 219 -5.70 7.34 -8.05
C LEU A 219 -7.22 7.27 -8.20
N ALA A 220 -7.97 7.98 -7.36
CA ALA A 220 -9.42 8.08 -7.45
C ALA A 220 -9.87 8.65 -8.81
N ALA A 221 -9.26 9.77 -9.22
CA ALA A 221 -9.55 10.39 -10.51
C ALA A 221 -9.20 9.45 -11.68
N THR A 222 -8.06 8.77 -11.61
CA THR A 222 -7.63 7.80 -12.62
C THR A 222 -8.58 6.60 -12.72
N ALA A 223 -9.02 6.06 -11.58
CA ALA A 223 -9.95 4.93 -11.55
C ALA A 223 -11.30 5.31 -12.19
N LEU A 224 -11.85 6.48 -11.86
CA LEU A 224 -13.07 7.00 -12.49
C LEU A 224 -12.88 7.27 -13.99
N PHE A 225 -11.78 7.88 -14.39
CA PHE A 225 -11.45 8.10 -15.79
C PHE A 225 -11.40 6.78 -16.58
N LEU A 226 -10.67 5.79 -16.09
CA LEU A 226 -10.55 4.48 -16.73
C LEU A 226 -11.91 3.78 -16.82
N ARG A 227 -12.72 3.86 -15.75
CA ARG A 227 -14.05 3.27 -15.71
C ARG A 227 -14.97 3.84 -16.78
N TYR A 228 -15.03 5.15 -16.94
CA TYR A 228 -16.01 5.79 -17.84
C TYR A 228 -15.48 6.06 -19.23
N GLN A 229 -14.18 6.21 -19.41
CA GLN A 229 -13.58 6.60 -20.69
C GLN A 229 -12.87 5.44 -21.41
N ARG A 230 -12.43 4.42 -20.68
CA ARG A 230 -11.58 3.35 -21.23
C ARG A 230 -12.18 1.95 -21.10
N THR A 231 -13.13 1.74 -20.22
CA THR A 231 -13.75 0.42 -20.04
C THR A 231 -14.75 0.14 -21.16
N ASP A 232 -14.61 -1.03 -21.80
CA ASP A 232 -15.57 -1.51 -22.78
C ASP A 232 -16.94 -1.71 -22.11
N SER A 233 -18.00 -1.21 -22.73
CA SER A 233 -19.38 -1.31 -22.22
C SER A 233 -19.83 -2.75 -21.95
N ARG A 234 -19.31 -3.71 -22.72
CA ARG A 234 -19.60 -5.14 -22.58
C ARG A 234 -18.94 -5.77 -21.34
N LEU A 235 -17.93 -5.09 -20.77
CA LEU A 235 -17.21 -5.50 -19.57
C LEU A 235 -17.56 -4.61 -18.38
N ALA A 236 -18.48 -3.66 -18.57
CA ALA A 236 -18.87 -2.72 -17.52
C ALA A 236 -19.41 -3.47 -16.29
N PRO A 237 -18.99 -3.09 -15.08
CA PRO A 237 -19.54 -3.65 -13.85
C PRO A 237 -21.00 -3.22 -13.66
N ASN A 238 -21.68 -3.85 -12.71
CA ASN A 238 -23.03 -3.47 -12.35
C ASN A 238 -23.06 -2.11 -11.59
N PRO A 239 -24.23 -1.44 -11.50
CA PRO A 239 -24.36 -0.14 -10.82
C PRO A 239 -23.92 -0.13 -9.35
N ILE A 240 -24.02 -1.26 -8.65
CA ILE A 240 -23.56 -1.39 -7.25
C ILE A 240 -22.04 -1.18 -7.17
N TRP A 241 -21.28 -1.73 -8.10
CA TRP A 241 -19.84 -1.51 -8.20
C TRP A 241 -19.50 -0.05 -8.50
N ASP A 242 -20.26 0.60 -9.37
CA ASP A 242 -20.08 2.02 -9.66
C ASP A 242 -20.36 2.88 -8.41
N ALA A 243 -21.39 2.54 -7.62
CA ALA A 243 -21.66 3.22 -6.35
C ALA A 243 -20.49 3.05 -5.36
N PHE A 244 -19.95 1.83 -5.19
CA PHE A 244 -18.77 1.60 -4.35
C PHE A 244 -17.52 2.31 -4.88
N LEU A 245 -17.34 2.37 -6.19
CA LEU A 245 -16.24 3.12 -6.80
C LEU A 245 -16.34 4.61 -6.47
N TRP A 246 -17.51 5.20 -6.55
CA TRP A 246 -17.73 6.60 -6.19
C TRP A 246 -17.51 6.86 -4.69
N ILE A 247 -18.05 6.01 -3.83
CA ILE A 247 -17.87 6.14 -2.37
C ILE A 247 -16.39 6.04 -2.00
N SER A 248 -15.67 5.05 -2.52
CA SER A 248 -14.24 4.91 -2.25
C SER A 248 -13.41 6.04 -2.86
N SER A 249 -13.75 6.51 -4.07
CA SER A 249 -13.09 7.65 -4.69
C SER A 249 -13.27 8.94 -3.89
N LEU A 250 -14.47 9.16 -3.36
CA LEU A 250 -14.74 10.30 -2.47
C LEU A 250 -13.95 10.19 -1.16
N GLY A 251 -13.90 9.01 -0.56
CA GLY A 251 -13.09 8.76 0.63
C GLY A 251 -11.59 9.02 0.39
N MET A 252 -11.05 8.52 -0.72
CA MET A 252 -9.66 8.77 -1.11
C MET A 252 -9.39 10.26 -1.38
N LEU A 253 -10.31 10.96 -2.02
CA LEU A 253 -10.21 12.40 -2.27
C LEU A 253 -10.16 13.19 -0.95
N ILE A 254 -11.09 12.92 -0.04
CA ILE A 254 -11.16 13.60 1.26
C ILE A 254 -9.89 13.33 2.08
N ALA A 255 -9.52 12.05 2.25
CA ALA A 255 -8.36 11.66 3.06
C ALA A 255 -7.05 12.21 2.50
N GLY A 256 -6.84 12.10 1.19
CA GLY A 256 -5.62 12.58 0.54
C GLY A 256 -5.52 14.11 0.52
N SER A 257 -6.63 14.82 0.26
CA SER A 257 -6.65 16.27 0.30
C SER A 257 -6.42 16.81 1.70
N TRP A 258 -7.00 16.17 2.71
CA TRP A 258 -6.76 16.52 4.10
C TRP A 258 -5.31 16.27 4.51
N ALA A 259 -4.73 15.13 4.14
CA ALA A 259 -3.33 14.82 4.40
C ALA A 259 -2.40 15.87 3.77
N ALA A 260 -2.64 16.26 2.52
CA ALA A 260 -1.89 17.30 1.84
C ALA A 260 -2.04 18.66 2.56
N TRP A 261 -3.25 19.05 2.90
CA TRP A 261 -3.52 20.32 3.61
C TRP A 261 -2.86 20.35 4.99
N SER A 262 -2.95 19.26 5.76
CA SER A 262 -2.38 19.18 7.11
C SER A 262 -0.86 19.35 7.15
N GLU A 263 -0.14 18.95 6.09
CA GLU A 263 1.30 19.16 6.01
C GLU A 263 1.65 20.53 5.42
N LEU A 264 0.89 21.02 4.45
CA LEU A 264 1.10 22.35 3.89
C LEU A 264 0.90 23.45 4.94
N SER A 265 -0.12 23.33 5.78
CA SER A 265 -0.40 24.27 6.86
C SER A 265 0.64 24.32 7.99
N LYS A 266 1.58 23.37 8.03
CA LYS A 266 2.72 23.42 8.97
C LYS A 266 3.94 24.17 8.41
N ILE A 267 3.96 24.37 7.10
CA ILE A 267 5.06 25.01 6.39
C ILE A 267 4.77 26.52 6.20
N LEU A 268 3.47 26.84 6.11
CA LEU A 268 2.97 28.22 6.03
C LEU A 268 2.81 28.85 7.42
#